data_24ddf8e97fe00625d38f139316ea440e
#
_entry.id   24ddf8e97fe00625d38f139316ea440e
#
_cell.length_a   1.000
_cell.length_b   1.000
_cell.length_c   1.000
_cell.angle_alpha   90.00
_cell.angle_beta   90.00
_cell.angle_gamma   90.00
#
_symmetry.space_group_name_H-M   'P 1'
#
loop_
_entity.id
_entity.type
_entity.pdbx_description
1 polymer ?
#
loop_
_entity_poly.entity_id
_entity_poly.type
_entity_poly.pdbx_seq_one_letter_code
_entity_poly.pdbx_strand_id
1 'polypeptide(L)'
;MVRRYDGRDLCIMCGNKPGFFRTLDGLVCEECMPADLIPRAETLHKHNIVIYRKTNNSRRSAAIGSAVREMPAGESRSMAITPSSGTVLADELIDQINASVSIDIIVSFIRTSGINVIIDSLRDFTRRGKLRVITTSYLGATEYPALEELFDLPNTEVRMELGTDRSRLHAKGFIFRGADGSSTAFVGSANISGTALTAGTEWVVRLSEKDFPEIIADLRKSFDDIWNSGRVRKVSRGDRAEIESALEFRGR
;
A
#
# COMPACT_ATOMS: atom_id res chain seq x y z
N MET A 1 12.20 -15.12 1.18
CA MET A 1 12.50 -16.23 0.25
C MET A 1 11.29 -16.36 -0.67
N VAL A 2 11.36 -15.78 -1.86
CA VAL A 2 10.28 -15.91 -2.85
C VAL A 2 10.33 -17.36 -3.33
N ARG A 3 9.36 -18.19 -2.94
CA ARG A 3 9.22 -19.51 -3.53
C ARG A 3 8.93 -19.31 -5.03
N ARG A 4 9.87 -19.70 -5.87
CA ARG A 4 9.59 -19.82 -7.30
C ARG A 4 8.49 -20.87 -7.44
N TYR A 5 7.46 -20.53 -8.18
CA TYR A 5 6.44 -21.48 -8.60
C TYR A 5 7.12 -22.63 -9.38
N ASP A 6 7.02 -23.85 -8.88
CA ASP A 6 7.61 -25.05 -9.48
C ASP A 6 6.58 -25.97 -10.14
N GLY A 7 5.33 -25.53 -10.22
CA GLY A 7 4.25 -26.28 -10.86
C GLY A 7 3.72 -27.47 -10.04
N ARG A 8 4.13 -27.61 -8.77
CA ARG A 8 3.76 -28.76 -7.93
C ARG A 8 2.63 -28.47 -6.93
N ASP A 9 2.36 -27.19 -6.67
CA ASP A 9 1.31 -26.83 -5.73
C ASP A 9 -0.06 -27.08 -6.38
N LEU A 10 -0.91 -27.85 -5.73
CA LEU A 10 -2.24 -28.17 -6.21
C LEU A 10 -3.22 -27.02 -5.94
N CYS A 11 -4.23 -26.93 -6.78
CA CYS A 11 -5.33 -26.00 -6.62
C CYS A 11 -6.06 -26.22 -5.29
N ILE A 12 -6.20 -25.18 -4.49
CA ILE A 12 -6.89 -25.24 -3.19
C ILE A 12 -8.39 -25.54 -3.31
N MET A 13 -8.99 -25.31 -4.49
CA MET A 13 -10.42 -25.54 -4.72
C MET A 13 -10.73 -26.97 -5.11
N CYS A 14 -9.97 -27.56 -6.02
CA CYS A 14 -10.25 -28.91 -6.50
C CYS A 14 -9.23 -29.96 -6.06
N GLY A 15 -8.04 -29.57 -5.62
CA GLY A 15 -6.99 -30.49 -5.18
C GLY A 15 -6.36 -31.36 -6.27
N ASN A 16 -6.85 -31.28 -7.52
CA ASN A 16 -6.52 -32.25 -8.58
C ASN A 16 -5.61 -31.72 -9.67
N LYS A 17 -5.50 -30.39 -9.81
CA LYS A 17 -4.75 -29.73 -10.88
C LYS A 17 -3.73 -28.77 -10.31
N PRO A 18 -2.59 -28.54 -11.02
CA PRO A 18 -1.68 -27.50 -10.63
C PRO A 18 -2.39 -26.15 -10.54
N GLY A 19 -2.19 -25.43 -9.45
CA GLY A 19 -2.70 -24.08 -9.30
C GLY A 19 -1.80 -23.09 -10.04
N PHE A 20 -2.37 -22.27 -10.90
CA PHE A 20 -1.65 -21.26 -11.67
C PHE A 20 -1.86 -19.85 -11.12
N PHE A 21 -3.01 -19.61 -10.50
CA PHE A 21 -3.41 -18.30 -10.03
C PHE A 21 -3.30 -18.24 -8.52
N ARG A 22 -2.48 -17.32 -8.02
CA ARG A 22 -2.32 -17.14 -6.59
C ARG A 22 -3.45 -16.26 -6.05
N THR A 23 -4.18 -16.80 -5.07
CA THR A 23 -5.15 -16.06 -4.25
C THR A 23 -4.59 -15.84 -2.85
N LEU A 24 -5.32 -15.11 -2.00
CA LEU A 24 -4.95 -14.94 -0.60
C LEU A 24 -4.90 -16.28 0.16
N ASP A 25 -5.76 -17.22 -0.23
CA ASP A 25 -5.91 -18.51 0.42
C ASP A 25 -4.99 -19.61 -0.17
N GLY A 26 -4.38 -19.35 -1.33
CA GLY A 26 -3.48 -20.29 -1.99
C GLY A 26 -3.55 -20.23 -3.52
N LEU A 27 -3.10 -21.30 -4.19
CA LEU A 27 -3.11 -21.38 -5.63
C LEU A 27 -4.42 -21.98 -6.16
N VAL A 28 -4.96 -21.41 -7.22
CA VAL A 28 -6.20 -21.85 -7.90
C VAL A 28 -5.87 -22.19 -9.34
N CYS A 29 -6.44 -23.30 -9.87
CA CYS A 29 -6.27 -23.66 -11.26
C CYS A 29 -7.22 -22.85 -12.16
N GLU A 30 -6.95 -22.88 -13.48
CA GLU A 30 -7.71 -22.12 -14.47
C GLU A 30 -9.21 -22.45 -14.46
N GLU A 31 -9.57 -23.73 -14.28
CA GLU A 31 -10.98 -24.16 -14.28
C GLU A 31 -11.74 -23.75 -13.01
N CYS A 32 -11.03 -23.59 -11.88
CA CYS A 32 -11.64 -23.15 -10.62
C CYS A 32 -11.63 -21.63 -10.46
N MET A 33 -10.91 -20.92 -11.32
CA MET A 33 -10.88 -19.46 -11.29
C MET A 33 -12.20 -18.91 -11.85
N PRO A 34 -12.91 -18.04 -11.15
CA PRO A 34 -14.10 -17.39 -11.67
C PRO A 34 -13.83 -16.69 -13.02
N ALA A 35 -14.69 -16.91 -13.99
CA ALA A 35 -14.50 -16.45 -15.37
C ALA A 35 -14.29 -14.92 -15.48
N ASP A 36 -14.86 -14.15 -14.57
CA ASP A 36 -14.69 -12.69 -14.48
C ASP A 36 -13.31 -12.26 -13.92
N LEU A 37 -12.56 -13.20 -13.34
CA LEU A 37 -11.22 -12.96 -12.80
C LEU A 37 -10.11 -13.46 -13.75
N ILE A 38 -10.42 -14.31 -14.75
CA ILE A 38 -9.45 -14.87 -15.71
C ILE A 38 -8.63 -13.77 -16.43
N PRO A 39 -9.22 -12.67 -16.95
CA PRO A 39 -8.44 -11.61 -17.59
C PRO A 39 -7.45 -10.90 -16.66
N ARG A 40 -7.70 -10.97 -15.35
CA ARG A 40 -6.80 -10.43 -14.32
C ARG A 40 -5.67 -11.38 -14.01
N ALA A 41 -5.89 -12.65 -14.27
CA ALA A 41 -4.95 -13.72 -14.04
C ALA A 41 -3.80 -13.73 -15.07
N GLU A 42 -3.99 -13.24 -16.30
CA GLU A 42 -2.90 -13.06 -17.27
C GLU A 42 -1.82 -12.10 -16.74
N THR A 43 -2.21 -11.13 -15.92
CA THR A 43 -1.28 -10.23 -15.25
C THR A 43 -0.46 -10.94 -14.17
N LEU A 44 -1.01 -12.02 -13.60
CA LEU A 44 -0.37 -12.89 -12.61
C LEU A 44 0.79 -13.71 -13.16
N HIS A 45 0.69 -14.17 -14.40
CA HIS A 45 1.76 -14.90 -15.06
C HIS A 45 3.06 -14.09 -15.15
N LYS A 46 2.96 -12.77 -15.23
CA LYS A 46 4.11 -11.88 -15.34
C LYS A 46 4.81 -11.59 -13.99
N HIS A 47 4.06 -11.62 -12.88
CA HIS A 47 4.56 -11.08 -11.62
C HIS A 47 4.37 -11.96 -10.37
N ASN A 48 3.82 -13.18 -10.49
CA ASN A 48 3.49 -14.06 -9.36
C ASN A 48 2.60 -13.43 -8.25
N ILE A 49 1.83 -12.40 -8.57
CA ILE A 49 0.99 -11.65 -7.61
C ILE A 49 -0.36 -11.37 -8.25
N VAL A 50 -1.44 -11.62 -7.51
CA VAL A 50 -2.78 -11.16 -7.89
C VAL A 50 -2.88 -9.68 -7.57
N ILE A 51 -2.66 -8.83 -8.56
CA ILE A 51 -3.05 -7.44 -8.49
C ILE A 51 -4.48 -7.37 -9.02
N TYR A 52 -5.43 -7.12 -8.15
CA TYR A 52 -6.79 -6.80 -8.56
C TYR A 52 -6.78 -5.43 -9.24
N ARG A 53 -6.47 -5.37 -10.53
CA ARG A 53 -6.73 -4.16 -11.31
C ARG A 53 -8.21 -4.09 -11.62
N LYS A 54 -8.84 -3.01 -11.21
CA LYS A 54 -10.18 -2.64 -11.66
C LYS A 54 -10.11 -2.50 -13.18
N THR A 55 -10.61 -3.49 -13.93
CA THR A 55 -10.89 -3.25 -15.32
C THR A 55 -12.03 -2.23 -15.35
N ASN A 56 -11.84 -1.09 -16.01
CA ASN A 56 -12.91 -0.18 -16.38
C ASN A 56 -13.87 -0.93 -17.31
N ASN A 57 -14.71 -1.76 -16.72
CA ASN A 57 -15.71 -2.50 -17.45
C ASN A 57 -17.05 -1.84 -17.16
N SER A 58 -17.44 -0.92 -18.04
CA SER A 58 -18.75 -0.25 -18.10
C SER A 58 -19.95 -1.21 -18.11
N ARG A 59 -19.71 -2.51 -18.09
CA ARG A 59 -20.75 -3.56 -18.05
C ARG A 59 -21.16 -4.02 -16.65
N ARG A 60 -20.45 -3.61 -15.58
CA ARG A 60 -20.82 -3.97 -14.20
C ARG A 60 -21.86 -3.04 -13.57
N SER A 61 -22.14 -1.88 -14.14
CA SER A 61 -23.13 -0.94 -13.61
C SER A 61 -24.58 -1.41 -13.75
N ALA A 62 -24.86 -2.46 -14.51
CA ALA A 62 -26.23 -2.92 -14.77
C ALA A 62 -26.74 -4.03 -13.84
N ALA A 63 -25.90 -4.62 -12.99
CA ALA A 63 -26.28 -5.81 -12.20
C ALA A 63 -26.37 -5.60 -10.68
N ILE A 64 -25.95 -4.46 -10.15
CA ILE A 64 -26.11 -4.12 -8.74
C ILE A 64 -26.86 -2.80 -8.67
N GLY A 65 -28.17 -2.90 -8.41
CA GLY A 65 -29.07 -1.76 -8.25
C GLY A 65 -28.85 -0.97 -6.97
N SER A 66 -27.66 -0.46 -6.75
CA SER A 66 -27.37 0.64 -5.86
C SER A 66 -26.76 1.75 -6.70
N ALA A 67 -27.38 2.92 -6.71
CA ALA A 67 -26.95 4.09 -7.44
C ALA A 67 -25.49 4.43 -7.05
N VAL A 68 -24.52 3.88 -7.78
CA VAL A 68 -23.18 4.45 -7.84
C VAL A 68 -23.35 5.76 -8.59
N ARG A 69 -23.40 6.85 -7.84
CA ARG A 69 -23.38 8.20 -8.40
C ARG A 69 -22.08 8.30 -9.20
N GLU A 70 -22.17 8.37 -10.52
CA GLU A 70 -21.05 8.74 -11.37
C GLU A 70 -20.53 10.09 -10.87
N MET A 71 -19.33 10.08 -10.31
CA MET A 71 -18.66 11.31 -9.89
C MET A 71 -18.02 11.94 -11.12
N PRO A 72 -18.21 13.23 -11.36
CA PRO A 72 -17.50 13.92 -12.43
C PRO A 72 -15.99 13.80 -12.19
N ALA A 73 -15.25 13.48 -13.24
CA ALA A 73 -13.79 13.44 -13.22
C ALA A 73 -13.27 14.81 -12.75
N GLY A 74 -12.66 14.88 -11.54
CA GLY A 74 -12.04 16.09 -11.03
C GLY A 74 -12.39 16.50 -9.60
N GLU A 75 -13.41 15.96 -8.94
CA GLU A 75 -13.70 16.27 -7.55
C GLU A 75 -13.19 15.20 -6.59
N SER A 76 -12.04 15.49 -5.99
CA SER A 76 -11.51 14.71 -4.86
C SER A 76 -12.35 15.01 -3.61
N ARG A 77 -13.29 14.15 -3.25
CA ARG A 77 -14.09 14.27 -2.03
C ARG A 77 -13.54 13.42 -0.90
N SER A 78 -13.75 13.90 0.32
CA SER A 78 -13.49 13.10 1.51
C SER A 78 -14.49 11.96 1.59
N MET A 79 -13.99 10.76 1.98
CA MET A 79 -14.81 9.55 2.06
C MET A 79 -14.24 8.55 3.06
N ALA A 80 -15.07 7.66 3.57
CA ALA A 80 -14.64 6.51 4.34
C ALA A 80 -14.42 5.31 3.41
N ILE A 81 -13.29 4.63 3.58
CA ILE A 81 -12.95 3.37 2.93
C ILE A 81 -13.05 2.29 3.99
N THR A 82 -14.03 1.42 3.83
CA THR A 82 -14.35 0.33 4.76
C THR A 82 -14.66 -0.93 3.96
N PRO A 83 -14.71 -2.11 4.59
CA PRO A 83 -15.07 -3.34 3.87
C PRO A 83 -16.40 -3.27 3.11
N SER A 84 -17.33 -2.44 3.59
CA SER A 84 -18.65 -2.26 2.96
C SER A 84 -18.71 -1.11 1.93
N SER A 85 -17.66 -0.30 1.78
CA SER A 85 -17.66 0.83 0.83
C SER A 85 -17.61 0.40 -0.64
N GLY A 86 -17.21 -0.85 -0.91
CA GLY A 86 -16.96 -1.33 -2.27
C GLY A 86 -15.71 -0.72 -2.92
N THR A 87 -14.92 0.03 -2.17
CA THR A 87 -13.68 0.70 -2.60
C THR A 87 -12.48 -0.06 -2.07
N VAL A 88 -11.53 -0.39 -2.93
CA VAL A 88 -10.26 -1.03 -2.54
C VAL A 88 -9.23 0.05 -2.26
N LEU A 89 -8.61 0.01 -1.08
CA LEU A 89 -7.63 1.02 -0.67
C LEU A 89 -6.46 1.12 -1.65
N ALA A 90 -5.97 -0.01 -2.16
CA ALA A 90 -4.88 -0.03 -3.13
C ALA A 90 -5.20 0.78 -4.39
N ASP A 91 -6.41 0.66 -4.94
CA ASP A 91 -6.81 1.40 -6.14
C ASP A 91 -6.75 2.91 -5.89
N GLU A 92 -7.30 3.35 -4.75
CA GLU A 92 -7.29 4.76 -4.35
C GLU A 92 -5.86 5.30 -4.14
N LEU A 93 -4.99 4.51 -3.49
CA LEU A 93 -3.59 4.91 -3.29
C LEU A 93 -2.84 4.99 -4.62
N ILE A 94 -3.03 4.04 -5.53
CA ILE A 94 -2.40 4.03 -6.86
C ILE A 94 -2.84 5.26 -7.67
N ASP A 95 -4.14 5.59 -7.67
CA ASP A 95 -4.65 6.77 -8.34
C ASP A 95 -4.01 8.06 -7.79
N GLN A 96 -3.89 8.16 -6.46
CA GLN A 96 -3.24 9.32 -5.83
C GLN A 96 -1.73 9.36 -6.10
N ILE A 97 -1.02 8.23 -6.07
CA ILE A 97 0.41 8.16 -6.42
C ILE A 97 0.63 8.71 -7.83
N ASN A 98 -0.21 8.28 -8.78
CA ASN A 98 -0.08 8.67 -10.18
C ASN A 98 -0.37 10.16 -10.41
N ALA A 99 -1.26 10.77 -9.63
CA ALA A 99 -1.64 12.18 -9.74
C ALA A 99 -0.74 13.16 -8.98
N SER A 100 0.15 12.66 -8.11
CA SER A 100 0.90 13.49 -7.17
C SER A 100 2.24 14.01 -7.72
N VAL A 101 2.73 15.08 -7.09
CA VAL A 101 4.09 15.61 -7.26
C VAL A 101 4.95 15.42 -6.00
N SER A 102 4.35 15.17 -4.85
CA SER A 102 5.04 14.86 -3.59
C SER A 102 4.19 13.90 -2.76
N ILE A 103 4.83 12.92 -2.11
CA ILE A 103 4.18 11.92 -1.28
C ILE A 103 4.93 11.78 0.04
N ASP A 104 4.16 11.80 1.13
CA ASP A 104 4.64 11.54 2.49
C ASP A 104 3.88 10.35 3.06
N ILE A 105 4.60 9.34 3.53
CA ILE A 105 4.04 8.11 4.10
C ILE A 105 4.56 7.94 5.52
N ILE A 106 3.66 7.73 6.47
CA ILE A 106 3.98 7.33 7.84
C ILE A 106 3.20 6.07 8.18
N VAL A 107 3.91 4.98 8.45
CA VAL A 107 3.29 3.68 8.79
C VAL A 107 4.10 2.95 9.84
N SER A 108 3.43 2.17 10.68
CA SER A 108 4.12 1.39 11.72
C SER A 108 4.96 0.27 11.14
N PHE A 109 4.53 -0.33 10.04
CA PHE A 109 5.31 -1.36 9.37
C PHE A 109 5.05 -1.41 7.86
N ILE A 110 6.02 -1.99 7.17
CA ILE A 110 6.01 -2.19 5.72
C ILE A 110 6.36 -3.65 5.44
N ARG A 111 5.48 -4.35 4.73
CA ARG A 111 5.70 -5.72 4.29
C ARG A 111 5.89 -5.81 2.79
N THR A 112 6.66 -6.77 2.35
CA THR A 112 6.92 -7.06 0.94
C THR A 112 5.61 -7.28 0.17
N SER A 113 4.65 -7.98 0.79
CA SER A 113 3.33 -8.19 0.20
C SER A 113 2.57 -6.88 -0.07
N GLY A 114 2.76 -5.85 0.76
CA GLY A 114 2.09 -4.56 0.57
C GLY A 114 2.85 -3.66 -0.41
N ILE A 115 4.17 -3.61 -0.29
CA ILE A 115 4.99 -2.80 -1.22
C ILE A 115 4.79 -3.28 -2.66
N ASN A 116 4.73 -4.58 -2.89
CA ASN A 116 4.51 -5.17 -4.21
C ASN A 116 3.18 -4.73 -4.87
N VAL A 117 2.19 -4.30 -4.10
CA VAL A 117 0.91 -3.79 -4.64
C VAL A 117 1.09 -2.42 -5.29
N ILE A 118 1.98 -1.58 -4.75
CA ILE A 118 2.11 -0.17 -5.14
C ILE A 118 3.46 0.19 -5.75
N ILE A 119 4.43 -0.75 -5.78
CA ILE A 119 5.83 -0.45 -6.13
C ILE A 119 6.00 0.07 -7.56
N ASP A 120 5.25 -0.45 -8.53
CA ASP A 120 5.38 -0.01 -9.92
C ASP A 120 4.91 1.45 -10.06
N SER A 121 3.80 1.82 -9.40
CA SER A 121 3.33 3.20 -9.37
C SER A 121 4.31 4.13 -8.62
N LEU A 122 4.90 3.67 -7.51
CA LEU A 122 5.93 4.43 -6.81
C LEU A 122 7.20 4.60 -7.65
N ARG A 123 7.62 3.56 -8.40
CA ARG A 123 8.79 3.62 -9.28
C ARG A 123 8.61 4.65 -10.40
N ASP A 124 7.43 4.71 -10.98
CA ASP A 124 7.11 5.71 -12.01
C ASP A 124 6.96 7.11 -11.42
N PHE A 125 6.34 7.21 -10.25
CA PHE A 125 6.21 8.48 -9.52
C PHE A 125 7.56 9.07 -9.13
N THR A 126 8.46 8.29 -8.53
CA THR A 126 9.72 8.78 -7.97
C THR A 126 10.72 9.28 -9.02
N ARG A 127 10.50 8.99 -10.31
CA ARG A 127 11.26 9.63 -11.41
C ARG A 127 10.96 11.12 -11.55
N ARG A 128 9.80 11.58 -11.09
CA ARG A 128 9.29 12.95 -11.25
C ARG A 128 8.91 13.65 -9.97
N GLY A 129 8.73 12.92 -8.88
CA GLY A 129 8.26 13.41 -7.59
C GLY A 129 9.14 12.93 -6.44
N LYS A 130 8.95 13.56 -5.27
CA LYS A 130 9.67 13.23 -4.04
C LYS A 130 8.83 12.33 -3.14
N LEU A 131 9.42 11.23 -2.66
CA LEU A 131 8.84 10.31 -1.70
C LEU A 131 9.59 10.39 -0.37
N ARG A 132 8.86 10.65 0.73
CA ARG A 132 9.36 10.55 2.10
C ARG A 132 8.59 9.45 2.83
N VAL A 133 9.30 8.56 3.50
CA VAL A 133 8.70 7.44 4.23
C VAL A 133 9.22 7.42 5.66
N ILE A 134 8.30 7.36 6.63
CA ILE A 134 8.59 7.12 8.04
C ILE A 134 8.03 5.75 8.43
N THR A 135 8.86 4.91 9.06
CA THR A 135 8.44 3.62 9.63
C THR A 135 9.21 3.30 10.90
N THR A 136 8.99 2.13 11.50
CA THR A 136 9.69 1.71 12.71
C THR A 136 10.10 0.24 12.67
N SER A 137 11.09 -0.10 13.48
CA SER A 137 11.48 -1.49 13.75
C SER A 137 10.60 -2.16 14.82
N TYR A 138 9.69 -1.41 15.45
CA TYR A 138 8.86 -1.90 16.54
C TYR A 138 8.13 -3.21 16.19
N LEU A 139 8.21 -4.18 17.09
CA LEU A 139 7.68 -5.55 16.94
C LEU A 139 8.28 -6.39 15.80
N GLY A 140 9.32 -5.93 15.12
CA GLY A 140 9.89 -6.63 13.97
C GLY A 140 8.90 -6.86 12.82
N ALA A 141 7.87 -6.01 12.71
CA ALA A 141 6.79 -6.20 11.74
C ALA A 141 7.14 -5.65 10.34
N THR A 142 8.09 -4.72 10.25
CA THR A 142 8.67 -4.26 8.98
C THR A 142 9.60 -5.33 8.42
N GLU A 143 9.51 -5.60 7.12
CA GLU A 143 10.37 -6.57 6.45
C GLU A 143 11.51 -5.84 5.72
N TYR A 144 12.77 -6.25 5.96
CA TYR A 144 13.92 -5.62 5.32
C TYR A 144 13.84 -5.65 3.79
N PRO A 145 13.41 -6.74 3.11
CA PRO A 145 13.23 -6.74 1.67
C PRO A 145 12.25 -5.66 1.15
N ALA A 146 11.25 -5.29 1.94
CA ALA A 146 10.33 -4.21 1.57
C ALA A 146 11.01 -2.83 1.63
N LEU A 147 11.94 -2.64 2.56
CA LEU A 147 12.76 -1.43 2.63
C LEU A 147 13.75 -1.35 1.47
N GLU A 148 14.33 -2.50 1.04
CA GLU A 148 15.23 -2.55 -0.11
C GLU A 148 14.57 -2.04 -1.38
N GLU A 149 13.31 -2.43 -1.64
CA GLU A 149 12.53 -1.90 -2.78
C GLU A 149 12.40 -0.37 -2.72
N LEU A 150 12.19 0.20 -1.52
CA LEU A 150 12.10 1.65 -1.36
C LEU A 150 13.46 2.35 -1.51
N PHE A 151 14.56 1.73 -1.06
CA PHE A 151 15.90 2.30 -1.22
C PHE A 151 16.34 2.39 -2.68
N ASP A 152 15.80 1.54 -3.55
CA ASP A 152 16.10 1.53 -4.98
C ASP A 152 15.31 2.57 -5.79
N LEU A 153 14.34 3.21 -5.17
CA LEU A 153 13.54 4.24 -5.83
C LEU A 153 14.30 5.58 -5.86
N PRO A 154 14.43 6.25 -7.03
CA PRO A 154 15.01 7.58 -7.09
C PRO A 154 14.16 8.56 -6.29
N ASN A 155 14.76 9.70 -5.85
CA ASN A 155 14.07 10.75 -5.12
C ASN A 155 13.29 10.30 -3.87
N THR A 156 13.74 9.16 -3.28
CA THR A 156 13.12 8.56 -2.08
C THR A 156 14.03 8.70 -0.87
N GLU A 157 13.47 9.09 0.25
CA GLU A 157 14.15 9.08 1.55
C GLU A 157 13.30 8.30 2.55
N VAL A 158 13.90 7.31 3.17
CA VAL A 158 13.30 6.51 4.24
C VAL A 158 13.94 6.90 5.56
N ARG A 159 13.11 7.21 6.55
CA ARG A 159 13.53 7.40 7.95
C ARG A 159 12.87 6.35 8.82
N MET A 160 13.63 5.83 9.77
CA MET A 160 13.19 4.74 10.63
C MET A 160 13.43 5.08 12.10
N GLU A 161 12.45 4.80 12.94
CA GLU A 161 12.62 4.75 14.38
C GLU A 161 13.22 3.37 14.72
N LEU A 162 14.51 3.37 15.04
CA LEU A 162 15.29 2.17 15.40
C LEU A 162 15.48 2.11 16.91
N GLY A 163 14.45 1.87 17.66
CA GLY A 163 14.60 1.84 19.11
C GLY A 163 13.48 1.10 19.79
N THR A 164 13.80 0.58 20.97
CA THR A 164 12.86 -0.14 21.83
C THR A 164 12.21 0.79 22.85
N ASP A 165 12.62 2.07 22.90
CA ASP A 165 12.30 2.96 24.00
C ASP A 165 11.00 3.74 23.77
N ARG A 166 10.16 3.63 24.77
CA ARG A 166 9.04 4.47 25.25
C ARG A 166 8.09 5.16 24.27
N SER A 167 8.51 5.57 23.09
CA SER A 167 7.63 6.14 22.08
C SER A 167 7.42 5.13 20.94
N ARG A 168 6.19 4.69 20.77
CA ARG A 168 5.85 3.68 19.76
C ARG A 168 5.22 4.38 18.57
N LEU A 169 5.94 4.46 17.46
CA LEU A 169 5.34 4.92 16.22
C LEU A 169 4.24 3.94 15.82
N HIS A 170 2.98 4.38 15.88
CA HIS A 170 1.83 3.56 15.50
C HIS A 170 0.89 4.28 14.53
N ALA A 171 1.31 5.41 13.98
CA ALA A 171 0.57 6.14 12.96
C ALA A 171 0.50 5.35 11.65
N LYS A 172 -0.61 5.54 10.92
CA LYS A 172 -0.77 5.08 9.54
C LYS A 172 -1.44 6.20 8.76
N GLY A 173 -0.66 6.80 7.91
CA GLY A 173 -1.10 7.92 7.09
C GLY A 173 -0.32 8.02 5.80
N PHE A 174 -1.01 8.48 4.77
CA PHE A 174 -0.46 8.77 3.46
C PHE A 174 -0.92 10.18 3.08
N ILE A 175 0.00 11.04 2.71
CA ILE A 175 -0.29 12.42 2.32
C ILE A 175 0.22 12.62 0.90
N PHE A 176 -0.67 13.01 0.03
CA PHE A 176 -0.44 13.22 -1.39
C PHE A 176 -0.62 14.69 -1.73
N ARG A 177 0.32 15.27 -2.46
CA ARG A 177 0.22 16.63 -2.96
C ARG A 177 0.13 16.62 -4.48
N GLY A 178 -0.95 17.17 -5.01
CA GLY A 178 -1.19 17.32 -6.43
C GLY A 178 -0.41 18.49 -7.06
N ALA A 179 -0.34 18.50 -8.38
CA ALA A 179 0.31 19.57 -9.14
C ALA A 179 -0.40 20.93 -9.00
N ASP A 180 -1.70 20.92 -8.69
CA ASP A 180 -2.49 22.11 -8.37
C ASP A 180 -2.21 22.68 -6.97
N GLY A 181 -1.33 22.03 -6.22
CA GLY A 181 -0.96 22.41 -4.85
C GLY A 181 -1.92 21.87 -3.79
N SER A 182 -3.08 21.29 -4.16
CA SER A 182 -3.99 20.69 -3.20
C SER A 182 -3.44 19.38 -2.65
N SER A 183 -3.89 19.01 -1.46
CA SER A 183 -3.46 17.76 -0.82
C SER A 183 -4.64 16.85 -0.53
N THR A 184 -4.35 15.54 -0.55
CA THR A 184 -5.25 14.49 -0.10
C THR A 184 -4.51 13.64 0.93
N ALA A 185 -5.16 13.29 2.04
CA ALA A 185 -4.59 12.40 3.04
C ALA A 185 -5.47 11.16 3.25
N PHE A 186 -4.83 10.04 3.55
CA PHE A 186 -5.49 8.82 4.01
C PHE A 186 -5.00 8.53 5.42
N VAL A 187 -5.90 8.41 6.36
CA VAL A 187 -5.58 8.14 7.76
C VAL A 187 -6.49 7.05 8.29
N GLY A 188 -5.92 6.06 8.97
CA GLY A 188 -6.73 4.97 9.51
C GLY A 188 -5.92 3.83 10.10
N SER A 189 -6.43 2.61 9.93
CA SER A 189 -5.83 1.40 10.49
C SER A 189 -4.78 0.74 9.59
N ALA A 190 -4.75 1.06 8.29
CA ALA A 190 -3.99 0.34 7.27
C ALA A 190 -2.49 0.65 7.28
N ASN A 191 -1.66 -0.37 7.49
CA ASN A 191 -0.23 -0.35 7.19
C ASN A 191 0.03 -0.78 5.74
N ILE A 192 1.28 -0.73 5.28
CA ILE A 192 1.66 -1.26 3.97
C ILE A 192 1.84 -2.78 4.08
N SER A 193 0.74 -3.52 3.94
CA SER A 193 0.70 -4.98 3.83
C SER A 193 -0.30 -5.39 2.76
N GLY A 194 -0.11 -6.57 2.17
CA GLY A 194 -0.99 -7.05 1.09
C GLY A 194 -2.46 -7.08 1.52
N THR A 195 -2.74 -7.65 2.69
CA THR A 195 -4.09 -7.72 3.25
C THR A 195 -4.68 -6.35 3.53
N ALA A 196 -3.94 -5.43 4.17
CA ALA A 196 -4.46 -4.10 4.50
C ALA A 196 -4.80 -3.28 3.25
N LEU A 197 -4.02 -3.43 2.18
CA LEU A 197 -4.24 -2.67 0.95
C LEU A 197 -5.33 -3.26 0.04
N THR A 198 -5.66 -4.56 0.16
CA THR A 198 -6.54 -5.23 -0.81
C THR A 198 -7.85 -5.76 -0.23
N ALA A 199 -7.79 -6.65 0.77
CA ALA A 199 -8.95 -7.43 1.22
C ALA A 199 -9.13 -7.44 2.75
N GLY A 200 -8.27 -6.73 3.49
CA GLY A 200 -8.35 -6.65 4.96
C GLY A 200 -9.55 -5.83 5.44
N THR A 201 -9.93 -6.09 6.69
CA THR A 201 -10.91 -5.26 7.38
C THR A 201 -10.22 -4.02 7.91
N GLU A 202 -10.13 -3.00 7.09
CA GLU A 202 -9.53 -1.72 7.44
C GLU A 202 -10.57 -0.61 7.47
N TRP A 203 -10.34 0.36 8.32
CA TRP A 203 -11.07 1.61 8.34
C TRP A 203 -10.09 2.74 8.04
N VAL A 204 -10.27 3.35 6.88
CA VAL A 204 -9.44 4.45 6.40
C VAL A 204 -10.33 5.61 5.97
N VAL A 205 -9.99 6.81 6.37
CA VAL A 205 -10.64 8.02 5.91
C VAL A 205 -9.72 8.70 4.90
N ARG A 206 -10.25 8.93 3.70
CA ARG A 206 -9.67 9.84 2.72
C ARG A 206 -10.17 11.24 3.02
N LEU A 207 -9.27 12.18 3.20
CA LEU A 207 -9.51 13.58 3.47
C LEU A 207 -9.03 14.42 2.29
N SER A 208 -9.87 15.31 1.78
CA SER A 208 -9.50 16.30 0.79
C SER A 208 -9.21 17.64 1.48
N GLU A 209 -8.17 18.34 1.06
CA GLU A 209 -7.86 19.68 1.55
C GLU A 209 -8.98 20.70 1.26
N LYS A 210 -9.76 20.46 0.18
CA LYS A 210 -10.94 21.29 -0.12
C LYS A 210 -12.04 21.19 0.94
N ASP A 211 -12.19 19.98 1.54
CA ASP A 211 -13.22 19.74 2.55
C ASP A 211 -12.70 20.06 3.97
N PHE A 212 -11.42 19.76 4.23
CA PHE A 212 -10.81 19.82 5.56
C PHE A 212 -9.39 20.42 5.52
N PRO A 213 -9.25 21.72 5.16
CA PRO A 213 -7.93 22.34 4.99
C PRO A 213 -7.10 22.36 6.27
N GLU A 214 -7.73 22.60 7.42
CA GLU A 214 -7.05 22.66 8.71
C GLU A 214 -6.52 21.28 9.13
N ILE A 215 -7.32 20.22 8.93
CA ILE A 215 -6.88 18.85 9.25
C ILE A 215 -5.70 18.44 8.37
N ILE A 216 -5.72 18.76 7.07
CA ILE A 216 -4.61 18.48 6.17
C ILE A 216 -3.36 19.25 6.58
N ALA A 217 -3.50 20.53 6.97
CA ALA A 217 -2.37 21.33 7.46
C ALA A 217 -1.76 20.73 8.73
N ASP A 218 -2.58 20.29 9.67
CA ASP A 218 -2.14 19.65 10.92
C ASP A 218 -1.43 18.32 10.65
N LEU A 219 -1.96 17.48 9.76
CA LEU A 219 -1.33 16.21 9.39
C LEU A 219 0.04 16.44 8.74
N ARG A 220 0.15 17.41 7.85
CA ARG A 220 1.44 17.76 7.21
C ARG A 220 2.43 18.28 8.23
N LYS A 221 1.99 19.20 9.10
CA LYS A 221 2.83 19.71 10.18
C LYS A 221 3.30 18.60 11.09
N SER A 222 2.41 17.71 11.51
CA SER A 222 2.75 16.57 12.37
C SER A 222 3.76 15.62 11.70
N PHE A 223 3.60 15.37 10.40
CA PHE A 223 4.57 14.59 9.64
C PHE A 223 5.95 15.27 9.64
N ASP A 224 6.00 16.57 9.34
CA ASP A 224 7.25 17.33 9.30
C ASP A 224 7.91 17.45 10.69
N ASP A 225 7.14 17.58 11.74
CA ASP A 225 7.63 17.59 13.13
C ASP A 225 8.30 16.25 13.47
N ILE A 226 7.69 15.09 13.10
CA ILE A 226 8.27 13.76 13.29
C ILE A 226 9.49 13.58 12.39
N TRP A 227 9.38 13.97 11.12
CA TRP A 227 10.46 13.88 10.14
C TRP A 227 11.73 14.59 10.60
N ASN A 228 11.59 15.76 11.19
CA ASN A 228 12.70 16.59 11.65
C ASN A 228 13.10 16.31 13.11
N SER A 229 12.37 15.43 13.79
CA SER A 229 12.70 15.03 15.16
C SER A 229 13.91 14.10 15.19
N GLY A 230 14.63 14.09 16.29
CA GLY A 230 15.70 13.10 16.51
C GLY A 230 15.22 11.66 16.70
N ARG A 231 13.91 11.40 16.66
CA ARG A 231 13.31 10.07 16.84
C ARG A 231 13.51 9.15 15.65
N VAL A 232 13.44 9.72 14.46
CA VAL A 232 13.60 8.97 13.21
C VAL A 232 14.88 9.41 12.52
N ARG A 233 15.68 8.45 12.09
CA ARG A 233 16.89 8.75 11.33
C ARG A 233 16.80 8.20 9.91
N LYS A 234 17.49 8.86 8.99
CA LYS A 234 17.64 8.37 7.64
C LYS A 234 18.32 7.01 7.65
N VAL A 235 17.76 6.08 6.87
CA VAL A 235 18.30 4.72 6.66
C VAL A 235 18.47 4.44 5.18
N SER A 236 19.38 3.52 4.88
CA SER A 236 19.76 3.12 3.54
C SER A 236 20.20 1.65 3.53
N ARG A 237 20.58 1.12 2.36
CA ARG A 237 21.16 -0.22 2.24
C ARG A 237 22.43 -0.40 3.09
N GLY A 238 23.20 0.67 3.30
CA GLY A 238 24.41 0.63 4.13
C GLY A 238 24.13 0.34 5.60
N ASP A 239 22.91 0.56 6.07
CA ASP A 239 22.50 0.35 7.46
C ASP A 239 21.88 -1.04 7.70
N ARG A 240 22.01 -1.98 6.74
CA ARG A 240 21.35 -3.29 6.75
C ARG A 240 21.48 -4.04 8.06
N ALA A 241 22.72 -4.20 8.54
CA ALA A 241 22.99 -4.98 9.75
C ALA A 241 22.30 -4.41 10.99
N GLU A 242 22.26 -3.09 11.11
CA GLU A 242 21.59 -2.41 12.20
C GLU A 242 20.07 -2.51 12.10
N ILE A 243 19.52 -2.34 10.88
CA ILE A 243 18.08 -2.49 10.65
C ILE A 243 17.65 -3.92 10.96
N GLU A 244 18.32 -4.93 10.42
CA GLU A 244 18.00 -6.35 10.68
C GLU A 244 18.07 -6.68 12.16
N SER A 245 19.12 -6.22 12.85
CA SER A 245 19.25 -6.39 14.32
C SER A 245 18.09 -5.73 15.08
N ALA A 246 17.66 -4.53 14.67
CA ALA A 246 16.54 -3.85 15.29
C ALA A 246 15.19 -4.54 14.99
N LEU A 247 15.05 -5.18 13.84
CA LEU A 247 13.86 -5.93 13.45
C LEU A 247 13.76 -7.30 14.14
N GLU A 248 14.90 -7.92 14.49
CA GLU A 248 14.95 -9.17 15.26
C GLU A 248 14.59 -8.98 16.73
N PHE A 249 14.72 -7.77 17.25
CA PHE A 249 14.42 -7.45 18.63
C PHE A 249 12.89 -7.47 18.86
N ARG A 250 12.35 -8.67 19.05
CA ARG A 250 10.99 -8.87 19.56
C ARG A 250 11.02 -8.54 21.04
N GLY A 251 10.52 -7.35 21.40
CA GLY A 251 10.46 -6.92 22.81
C GLY A 251 9.95 -8.03 23.72
N ARG A 252 10.73 -8.33 24.74
CA ARG A 252 10.36 -9.22 25.84
C ARG A 252 9.29 -8.56 26.72
#